data_9bd47e22eaa8e4df0ca31f123660e2d5
#
_entry.id   9bd47e22eaa8e4df0ca31f123660e2d5
#
_cell.length_a   1.000
_cell.length_b   1.000
_cell.length_c   1.000
_cell.angle_alpha   90.00
_cell.angle_beta   90.00
_cell.angle_gamma   90.00
#
_symmetry.space_group_name_H-M   'P 1'
#
loop_
_entity.id
_entity.type
_entity.pdbx_description
1 polymer ?
#
loop_
_entity_poly.entity_id
_entity_poly.type
_entity_poly.pdbx_seq_one_letter_code
_entity_poly.pdbx_strand_id
1 'polypeptide(L)'
;MADADRTYRIFPQRQKWTHLALQVKDIEASIAWYQKHTHLELLARNESDFGLGVWLGDRTEADSPFILVLSQFFEGKDPFAPAVHHPLGPFAHIGIEVTERQTIDDIVAVAKEEDCLALGPTQMPPPVGYICFLRDPDGNIVEFSFDQGVYEKAKEIWGSK
;
A
#
# COMPACT_ATOMS: atom_id res chain seq x y z
N MET A 1 -0.13 -8.01 -30.43
CA MET A 1 -0.14 -9.46 -30.20
C MET A 1 -1.49 -9.83 -29.65
N ALA A 2 -2.14 -10.77 -30.34
CA ALA A 2 -3.48 -11.19 -30.02
C ALA A 2 -3.57 -11.72 -28.59
N ASP A 3 -4.71 -11.52 -28.02
CA ASP A 3 -5.27 -12.03 -26.78
C ASP A 3 -5.08 -13.56 -26.66
N ALA A 4 -3.82 -13.98 -26.55
CA ALA A 4 -3.48 -15.37 -26.43
C ALA A 4 -4.04 -15.87 -25.10
N ASP A 5 -5.16 -16.53 -25.23
CA ASP A 5 -5.67 -17.48 -24.28
C ASP A 5 -6.10 -16.97 -22.91
N ARG A 6 -7.23 -16.24 -22.89
CA ARG A 6 -8.02 -16.03 -21.67
C ARG A 6 -8.93 -17.22 -21.32
N THR A 7 -8.69 -18.39 -21.90
CA THR A 7 -9.55 -19.58 -21.76
C THR A 7 -9.63 -20.10 -20.32
N TYR A 8 -8.67 -19.73 -19.47
CA TYR A 8 -8.68 -20.09 -18.04
C TYR A 8 -9.50 -19.15 -17.13
N ARG A 9 -10.05 -18.04 -17.67
CA ARG A 9 -10.87 -17.12 -16.88
C ARG A 9 -12.31 -17.61 -16.80
N ILE A 10 -12.74 -17.94 -15.59
CA ILE A 10 -14.13 -18.34 -15.31
C ILE A 10 -15.09 -17.18 -15.57
N PHE A 11 -14.68 -15.94 -15.24
CA PHE A 11 -15.46 -14.73 -15.45
C PHE A 11 -14.77 -13.82 -16.47
N PRO A 12 -15.30 -13.70 -17.70
CA PRO A 12 -14.67 -12.87 -18.74
C PRO A 12 -14.89 -11.35 -18.53
N GLN A 13 -15.77 -10.95 -17.59
CA GLN A 13 -16.01 -9.54 -17.29
C GLN A 13 -14.75 -8.85 -16.82
N ARG A 14 -14.60 -7.59 -17.20
CA ARG A 14 -13.48 -6.76 -16.76
C ARG A 14 -13.54 -6.57 -15.24
N GLN A 15 -12.53 -7.07 -14.56
CA GLN A 15 -12.32 -6.88 -13.14
C GLN A 15 -11.26 -5.79 -12.92
N LYS A 16 -11.37 -5.08 -11.80
CA LYS A 16 -10.40 -4.05 -11.41
C LYS A 16 -9.94 -4.31 -9.97
N TRP A 17 -8.69 -4.04 -9.70
CA TRP A 17 -8.21 -3.86 -8.33
C TRP A 17 -8.93 -2.64 -7.73
N THR A 18 -9.38 -2.76 -6.50
CA THR A 18 -10.05 -1.65 -5.80
C THR A 18 -9.34 -1.26 -4.52
N HIS A 19 -8.89 -2.22 -3.72
CA HIS A 19 -8.31 -1.89 -2.42
C HIS A 19 -7.47 -3.03 -1.82
N LEU A 20 -6.63 -2.64 -0.88
CA LEU A 20 -6.07 -3.48 0.17
C LEU A 20 -6.69 -3.02 1.50
N ALA A 21 -7.16 -3.96 2.33
CA ALA A 21 -7.72 -3.66 3.64
C ALA A 21 -6.78 -4.14 4.75
N LEU A 22 -6.55 -3.28 5.74
CA LEU A 22 -5.78 -3.58 6.94
C LEU A 22 -6.64 -3.31 8.18
N GLN A 23 -6.55 -4.20 9.16
CA GLN A 23 -7.02 -3.90 10.49
C GLN A 23 -5.96 -3.09 11.22
N VAL A 24 -6.41 -2.04 11.91
CA VAL A 24 -5.56 -1.15 12.71
C VAL A 24 -6.08 -1.05 14.15
N LYS A 25 -5.19 -0.77 15.09
CA LYS A 25 -5.55 -0.61 16.51
C LYS A 25 -6.03 0.79 16.83
N ASP A 26 -5.44 1.79 16.19
CA ASP A 26 -5.76 3.22 16.32
C ASP A 26 -5.85 3.84 14.92
N ILE A 27 -7.07 4.10 14.48
CA ILE A 27 -7.32 4.58 13.13
C ILE A 27 -6.77 6.00 12.91
N GLU A 28 -6.76 6.85 13.93
CA GLU A 28 -6.25 8.21 13.80
C GLU A 28 -4.71 8.23 13.73
N ALA A 29 -4.05 7.40 14.53
CA ALA A 29 -2.60 7.24 14.45
C ALA A 29 -2.18 6.71 13.07
N SER A 30 -2.92 5.74 12.53
CA SER A 30 -2.64 5.17 11.21
C SER A 30 -2.89 6.19 10.09
N ILE A 31 -3.99 6.95 10.12
CA ILE A 31 -4.23 8.04 9.16
C ILE A 31 -3.08 9.04 9.18
N ALA A 32 -2.71 9.52 10.36
CA ALA A 32 -1.63 10.50 10.51
C ALA A 32 -0.30 9.96 9.95
N TRP A 33 0.01 8.70 10.22
CA TRP A 33 1.23 8.06 9.72
C TRP A 33 1.23 7.95 8.19
N TYR A 34 0.16 7.38 7.58
CA TYR A 34 0.09 7.21 6.13
C TYR A 34 0.09 8.55 5.38
N GLN A 35 -0.63 9.56 5.87
CA GLN A 35 -0.62 10.90 5.27
C GLN A 35 0.75 11.62 5.41
N LYS A 36 1.53 11.28 6.43
CA LYS A 36 2.86 11.86 6.63
C LYS A 36 3.93 11.19 5.75
N HIS A 37 3.92 9.87 5.68
CA HIS A 37 4.99 9.09 5.05
C HIS A 37 4.70 8.71 3.60
N THR A 38 3.47 8.88 3.12
CA THR A 38 3.06 8.52 1.76
C THR A 38 2.36 9.69 1.07
N HIS A 39 2.05 9.52 -0.22
CA HIS A 39 1.22 10.45 -0.99
C HIS A 39 -0.29 10.23 -0.77
N LEU A 40 -0.69 9.28 0.07
CA LEU A 40 -2.09 8.94 0.27
C LEU A 40 -2.82 10.02 1.07
N GLU A 41 -4.01 10.37 0.62
CA GLU A 41 -4.89 11.33 1.25
C GLU A 41 -6.19 10.67 1.73
N LEU A 42 -6.79 11.24 2.76
CA LEU A 42 -8.08 10.77 3.27
C LEU A 42 -9.18 11.05 2.24
N LEU A 43 -9.78 9.97 1.71
CA LEU A 43 -10.89 10.03 0.77
C LEU A 43 -12.25 9.94 1.45
N ALA A 44 -12.42 9.04 2.41
CA ALA A 44 -13.69 8.81 3.09
C ALA A 44 -13.51 8.27 4.50
N ARG A 45 -14.49 8.57 5.36
CA ARG A 45 -14.66 7.97 6.70
C ARG A 45 -16.05 7.39 6.83
N ASN A 46 -16.16 6.29 7.51
CA ASN A 46 -17.44 5.69 7.90
C ASN A 46 -17.37 5.08 9.29
N GLU A 47 -18.52 4.99 9.94
CA GLU A 47 -18.73 4.26 11.19
C GLU A 47 -19.88 3.28 10.98
N SER A 48 -19.77 2.12 11.58
CA SER A 48 -20.77 1.06 11.55
C SER A 48 -20.91 0.44 12.94
N ASP A 49 -21.82 -0.52 13.07
CA ASP A 49 -21.97 -1.29 14.32
C ASP A 49 -20.73 -2.13 14.66
N PHE A 50 -19.83 -2.32 13.70
CA PHE A 50 -18.61 -3.12 13.86
C PHE A 50 -17.39 -2.30 14.23
N GLY A 51 -17.33 -1.02 13.80
CA GLY A 51 -16.15 -0.20 14.01
C GLY A 51 -16.07 1.00 13.09
N LEU A 52 -14.88 1.58 13.07
CA LEU A 52 -14.50 2.71 12.24
C LEU A 52 -13.79 2.23 10.97
N GLY A 53 -14.08 2.88 9.86
CA GLY A 53 -13.43 2.62 8.58
C GLY A 53 -12.97 3.90 7.90
N VAL A 54 -11.83 3.86 7.21
CA VAL A 54 -11.37 4.95 6.37
C VAL A 54 -10.84 4.42 5.06
N TRP A 55 -10.90 5.26 4.04
CA TRP A 55 -10.30 5.06 2.74
C TRP A 55 -9.23 6.13 2.53
N LEU A 56 -8.01 5.68 2.25
CA LEU A 56 -6.91 6.52 1.82
C LEU A 56 -6.62 6.21 0.35
N GLY A 57 -6.37 7.23 -0.45
CA GLY A 57 -6.14 7.08 -1.89
C GLY A 57 -5.24 8.16 -2.45
N ASP A 58 -4.74 7.92 -3.67
CA ASP A 58 -4.02 8.91 -4.44
C ASP A 58 -5.02 9.77 -5.23
N ARG A 59 -5.04 11.07 -4.94
CA ARG A 59 -5.93 12.02 -5.62
C ARG A 59 -5.60 12.15 -7.12
N THR A 60 -4.36 11.90 -7.52
CA THR A 60 -3.93 12.00 -8.92
C THR A 60 -4.41 10.83 -9.76
N GLU A 61 -4.81 9.71 -9.13
CA GLU A 61 -5.26 8.47 -9.77
C GLU A 61 -6.79 8.27 -9.67
N ALA A 62 -7.57 9.36 -9.63
CA ALA A 62 -9.02 9.32 -9.41
C ALA A 62 -9.79 8.43 -10.42
N ASP A 63 -9.31 8.32 -11.66
CA ASP A 63 -9.93 7.48 -12.70
C ASP A 63 -9.68 5.97 -12.53
N SER A 64 -8.63 5.60 -11.79
CA SER A 64 -8.26 4.21 -11.52
C SER A 64 -7.68 4.05 -10.11
N PRO A 65 -8.41 4.47 -9.08
CA PRO A 65 -7.89 4.50 -7.73
C PRO A 65 -7.60 3.08 -7.23
N PHE A 66 -6.49 2.93 -6.52
CA PHE A 66 -6.25 1.82 -5.61
C PHE A 66 -6.31 2.36 -4.19
N ILE A 67 -7.21 1.81 -3.37
CA ILE A 67 -7.52 2.36 -2.05
C ILE A 67 -6.86 1.51 -0.97
N LEU A 68 -6.24 2.18 0.00
CA LEU A 68 -5.89 1.57 1.27
C LEU A 68 -7.06 1.77 2.24
N VAL A 69 -7.70 0.67 2.60
CA VAL A 69 -8.79 0.65 3.59
C VAL A 69 -8.19 0.35 4.96
N LEU A 70 -8.44 1.20 5.94
CA LEU A 70 -8.09 0.94 7.33
C LEU A 70 -9.37 0.72 8.13
N SER A 71 -9.40 -0.33 8.95
CA SER A 71 -10.54 -0.69 9.78
C SER A 71 -10.11 -0.92 11.23
N GLN A 72 -10.76 -0.20 12.14
CA GLN A 72 -10.61 -0.39 13.59
C GLN A 72 -11.92 -0.96 14.14
N PHE A 73 -11.92 -2.21 14.57
CA PHE A 73 -13.11 -2.84 15.15
C PHE A 73 -13.31 -2.41 16.59
N PHE A 74 -14.56 -2.20 16.99
CA PHE A 74 -14.94 -2.03 18.39
C PHE A 74 -14.72 -3.34 19.15
N GLU A 75 -14.52 -3.25 20.46
CA GLU A 75 -14.30 -4.42 21.31
C GLU A 75 -15.44 -5.45 21.16
N GLY A 76 -15.07 -6.68 20.86
CA GLY A 76 -16.01 -7.78 20.64
C GLY A 76 -16.87 -7.68 19.36
N LYS A 77 -16.57 -6.76 18.46
CA LYS A 77 -17.34 -6.52 17.23
C LYS A 77 -16.63 -6.94 15.94
N ASP A 78 -15.44 -7.55 16.04
CA ASP A 78 -14.74 -8.07 14.87
C ASP A 78 -15.60 -9.17 14.20
N PRO A 79 -16.07 -8.93 12.94
CA PRO A 79 -16.91 -9.89 12.22
C PRO A 79 -16.15 -11.15 11.78
N PHE A 80 -14.82 -11.13 11.86
CA PHE A 80 -13.95 -12.25 11.47
C PHE A 80 -13.46 -13.05 12.68
N ALA A 81 -13.83 -12.66 13.91
CA ALA A 81 -13.45 -13.43 15.10
C ALA A 81 -13.89 -14.90 14.98
N PRO A 82 -13.07 -15.89 15.41
CA PRO A 82 -11.82 -15.74 16.17
C PRO A 82 -10.54 -15.62 15.32
N ALA A 83 -10.61 -15.14 14.08
CA ALA A 83 -9.45 -14.98 13.24
C ALA A 83 -8.41 -14.05 13.88
N VAL A 84 -7.13 -14.39 13.76
CA VAL A 84 -6.03 -13.57 14.23
C VAL A 84 -5.56 -12.68 13.08
N HIS A 85 -5.58 -11.36 13.30
CA HIS A 85 -5.07 -10.40 12.34
C HIS A 85 -3.55 -10.25 12.54
N HIS A 86 -2.79 -10.47 11.48
CA HIS A 86 -1.34 -10.31 11.46
C HIS A 86 -0.97 -9.12 10.60
N PRO A 87 0.02 -8.31 11.00
CA PRO A 87 0.55 -7.28 10.13
C PRO A 87 1.20 -7.89 8.89
N LEU A 88 1.30 -7.11 7.82
CA LEU A 88 2.07 -7.47 6.63
C LEU A 88 3.55 -7.54 6.98
N GLY A 89 4.21 -8.63 6.63
CA GLY A 89 5.64 -8.81 6.82
C GLY A 89 6.01 -10.23 7.24
N PRO A 90 7.32 -10.57 7.18
CA PRO A 90 8.44 -9.76 6.70
C PRO A 90 8.52 -9.63 5.17
N PHE A 91 7.85 -10.51 4.39
CA PHE A 91 7.89 -10.47 2.92
C PHE A 91 6.63 -9.82 2.31
N ALA A 92 5.45 -10.01 2.89
CA ALA A 92 4.26 -9.29 2.46
C ALA A 92 4.39 -7.80 2.83
N HIS A 93 4.18 -6.90 1.87
CA HIS A 93 4.32 -5.46 2.06
C HIS A 93 3.46 -4.67 1.06
N ILE A 94 3.32 -3.38 1.32
CA ILE A 94 2.77 -2.40 0.39
C ILE A 94 3.95 -1.76 -0.33
N GLY A 95 3.95 -1.71 -1.65
CA GLY A 95 5.02 -1.07 -2.44
C GLY A 95 4.58 0.29 -2.98
N ILE A 96 5.43 1.29 -2.83
CA ILE A 96 5.27 2.66 -3.34
C ILE A 96 6.54 3.05 -4.07
N GLU A 97 6.44 3.39 -5.36
CA GLU A 97 7.58 3.88 -6.14
C GLU A 97 7.67 5.40 -6.06
N VAL A 98 8.88 5.91 -5.83
CA VAL A 98 9.19 7.35 -5.83
C VAL A 98 9.98 7.73 -7.08
N THR A 99 9.88 9.01 -7.47
CA THR A 99 10.47 9.51 -8.73
C THR A 99 11.95 9.88 -8.62
N GLU A 100 12.47 10.02 -7.41
CA GLU A 100 13.85 10.48 -7.18
C GLU A 100 14.54 9.61 -6.12
N ARG A 101 15.81 9.26 -6.37
CA ARG A 101 16.64 8.50 -5.43
C ARG A 101 16.78 9.20 -4.07
N GLN A 102 16.94 10.53 -4.10
CA GLN A 102 17.11 11.33 -2.89
C GLN A 102 15.91 11.21 -1.94
N THR A 103 14.69 11.02 -2.50
CA THR A 103 13.49 10.81 -1.69
C THR A 103 13.60 9.60 -0.77
N ILE A 104 14.24 8.51 -1.22
CA ILE A 104 14.50 7.34 -0.35
C ILE A 104 15.41 7.72 0.82
N ASP A 105 16.48 8.48 0.58
CA ASP A 105 17.40 8.89 1.63
C ASP A 105 16.71 9.82 2.65
N ASP A 106 15.85 10.72 2.18
CA ASP A 106 15.05 11.63 3.01
C ASP A 106 14.03 10.87 3.86
N ILE A 107 13.32 9.91 3.27
CA ILE A 107 12.40 9.00 3.97
C ILE A 107 13.13 8.25 5.08
N VAL A 108 14.30 7.70 4.77
CA VAL A 108 15.12 6.97 5.75
C VAL A 108 15.58 7.84 6.90
N ALA A 109 15.94 9.10 6.63
CA ALA A 109 16.32 10.04 7.68
C ALA A 109 15.18 10.27 8.67
N VAL A 110 13.98 10.59 8.17
CA VAL A 110 12.78 10.78 8.99
C VAL A 110 12.39 9.49 9.73
N ALA A 111 12.42 8.35 9.03
CA ALA A 111 12.04 7.07 9.63
C ALA A 111 12.96 6.62 10.77
N LYS A 112 14.25 7.00 10.72
CA LYS A 112 15.18 6.78 11.83
C LYS A 112 14.86 7.64 13.05
N GLU A 113 14.53 8.91 12.82
CA GLU A 113 14.14 9.82 13.90
C GLU A 113 12.85 9.38 14.61
N GLU A 114 11.95 8.73 13.87
CA GLU A 114 10.66 8.25 14.36
C GLU A 114 10.64 6.77 14.78
N ASP A 115 11.79 6.09 14.74
CA ASP A 115 11.93 4.67 15.09
C ASP A 115 11.00 3.73 14.28
N CYS A 116 10.65 4.13 13.06
CA CYS A 116 9.82 3.32 12.17
C CYS A 116 10.56 2.68 10.98
N LEU A 117 11.87 2.92 10.85
CA LEU A 117 12.67 2.26 9.81
C LEU A 117 12.79 0.75 10.07
N ALA A 118 12.36 -0.06 9.09
CA ALA A 118 12.48 -1.51 9.14
C ALA A 118 13.77 -2.01 8.47
N LEU A 119 14.11 -1.46 7.30
CA LEU A 119 15.28 -1.85 6.52
C LEU A 119 15.71 -0.72 5.56
N GLY A 120 17.00 -0.67 5.25
CA GLY A 120 17.56 0.18 4.19
C GLY A 120 18.23 1.45 4.70
N PRO A 121 18.65 2.34 3.79
CA PRO A 121 18.44 2.22 2.35
C PRO A 121 19.37 1.16 1.74
N THR A 122 18.93 0.46 0.71
CA THR A 122 19.70 -0.63 0.09
C THR A 122 19.51 -0.63 -1.43
N GLN A 123 20.63 -0.73 -2.17
CA GLN A 123 20.59 -0.98 -3.61
C GLN A 123 20.42 -2.47 -3.86
N MET A 124 19.33 -2.82 -4.52
CA MET A 124 19.03 -4.18 -4.94
C MET A 124 19.26 -4.34 -6.46
N PRO A 125 19.49 -5.58 -6.95
CA PRO A 125 19.56 -5.84 -8.39
C PRO A 125 18.25 -5.50 -9.10
N PRO A 126 18.32 -5.10 -10.39
CA PRO A 126 17.09 -4.96 -11.20
C PRO A 126 16.22 -6.21 -11.16
N PRO A 127 14.86 -6.09 -11.14
CA PRO A 127 14.09 -4.85 -11.26
C PRO A 127 13.75 -4.17 -9.93
N VAL A 128 14.36 -4.53 -8.81
CA VAL A 128 13.95 -4.05 -7.48
C VAL A 128 14.36 -2.60 -7.21
N GLY A 129 15.56 -2.18 -7.64
CA GLY A 129 16.01 -0.80 -7.51
C GLY A 129 16.60 -0.42 -6.15
N TYR A 130 16.51 0.86 -5.79
CA TYR A 130 16.98 1.40 -4.51
C TYR A 130 15.81 1.54 -3.55
N ILE A 131 15.86 0.84 -2.43
CA ILE A 131 14.69 0.62 -1.56
C ILE A 131 14.96 0.93 -0.10
N CYS A 132 13.87 1.23 0.63
CA CYS A 132 13.79 1.15 2.07
C CYS A 132 12.43 0.60 2.52
N PHE A 133 12.36 0.13 3.75
CA PHE A 133 11.13 -0.39 4.35
C PHE A 133 10.85 0.33 5.67
N LEU A 134 9.60 0.76 5.84
CA LEU A 134 9.09 1.34 7.07
C LEU A 134 8.06 0.42 7.72
N ARG A 135 7.88 0.57 9.04
CA ARG A 135 6.76 -0.03 9.78
C ARG A 135 5.72 1.04 10.04
N ASP A 136 4.47 0.74 9.68
CA ASP A 136 3.33 1.55 10.13
C ASP A 136 3.06 1.35 11.64
N PRO A 137 2.12 2.08 12.27
CA PRO A 137 1.83 1.95 13.70
C PRO A 137 1.41 0.56 14.17
N ASP A 138 0.89 -0.29 13.28
CA ASP A 138 0.49 -1.66 13.57
C ASP A 138 1.55 -2.70 13.20
N GLY A 139 2.68 -2.27 12.61
CA GLY A 139 3.80 -3.11 12.20
C GLY A 139 3.70 -3.63 10.78
N ASN A 140 2.76 -3.13 9.96
CA ASN A 140 2.73 -3.45 8.54
C ASN A 140 3.95 -2.87 7.83
N ILE A 141 4.50 -3.63 6.89
CA ILE A 141 5.66 -3.22 6.11
C ILE A 141 5.20 -2.42 4.88
N VAL A 142 5.82 -1.24 4.72
CA VAL A 142 5.67 -0.39 3.54
C VAL A 142 7.04 -0.21 2.90
N GLU A 143 7.17 -0.66 1.64
CA GLU A 143 8.36 -0.46 0.81
C GLU A 143 8.25 0.87 0.06
N PHE A 144 9.35 1.62 0.07
CA PHE A 144 9.56 2.70 -0.87
C PHE A 144 10.71 2.31 -1.80
N SER A 145 10.48 2.46 -3.11
CA SER A 145 11.45 2.08 -4.13
C SER A 145 11.70 3.21 -5.12
N PHE A 146 12.92 3.27 -5.64
CA PHE A 146 13.30 4.11 -6.75
C PHE A 146 13.90 3.24 -7.86
N ASP A 147 13.52 3.50 -9.11
CA ASP A 147 14.00 2.77 -10.29
C ASP A 147 13.55 1.30 -10.33
N GLN A 148 12.38 1.02 -9.81
CA GLN A 148 11.70 -0.28 -9.97
C GLN A 148 11.07 -0.42 -11.35
N GLY A 149 10.60 0.71 -11.91
CA GLY A 149 10.16 0.83 -13.31
C GLY A 149 8.89 0.06 -13.64
N VAL A 150 7.99 -0.12 -12.67
CA VAL A 150 6.74 -0.90 -12.88
C VAL A 150 5.86 -0.28 -13.94
N TYR A 151 5.67 1.04 -13.90
CA TYR A 151 4.79 1.77 -14.83
C TYR A 151 5.36 1.83 -16.24
N GLU A 152 6.67 2.05 -16.37
CA GLU A 152 7.38 2.05 -17.66
C GLU A 152 7.31 0.69 -18.31
N LYS A 153 7.52 -0.37 -17.53
CA LYS A 153 7.46 -1.74 -18.03
C LYS A 153 6.05 -2.12 -18.46
N ALA A 154 5.04 -1.70 -17.71
CA ALA A 154 3.65 -1.91 -18.09
C ALA A 154 3.29 -1.20 -19.41
N LYS A 155 3.72 0.06 -19.59
CA LYS A 155 3.53 0.81 -20.83
C LYS A 155 4.28 0.17 -22.01
N GLU A 156 5.51 -0.28 -21.81
CA GLU A 156 6.31 -0.95 -22.83
C GLU A 156 5.60 -2.21 -23.36
N ILE A 157 5.07 -3.04 -22.45
CA ILE A 157 4.51 -4.35 -22.81
C ILE A 157 3.05 -4.27 -23.27
N TRP A 158 2.25 -3.46 -22.57
CA TRP A 158 0.79 -3.40 -22.79
C TRP A 158 0.33 -2.20 -23.61
N GLY A 159 1.24 -1.25 -23.87
CA GLY A 159 0.96 0.01 -24.56
C GLY A 159 0.35 1.06 -23.63
N SER A 160 0.43 2.31 -24.09
CA SER A 160 -0.31 3.41 -23.44
C SER A 160 -1.78 3.32 -23.81
N LYS A 161 -2.67 3.56 -22.87
CA LYS A 161 -4.11 3.70 -23.13
C LYS A 161 -4.38 5.03 -23.82
#